data_4c98a3e6789e4fe05cedd815d2c633fa
#
_entry.id   4c98a3e6789e4fe05cedd815d2c633fa
#
_cell.length_a   1.000
_cell.length_b   1.000
_cell.length_c   1.000
_cell.angle_alpha   90.00
_cell.angle_beta   90.00
_cell.angle_gamma   90.00
#
_symmetry.space_group_name_H-M   'P 1'
#
loop_
_entity.id
_entity.type
_entity.pdbx_description
1 polymer ?
#
loop_
_entity_poly.entity_id
_entity_poly.type
_entity_poly.pdbx_seq_one_letter_code
_entity_poly.pdbx_strand_id
1 'polypeptide(L)'
;AIGEDVGKIGDVNQGFAGLQAKYGPLRVTDTGIRETTIMGQAIGMALRGLRPIAEIQYLDYFLYALQIISDDLACLRWRTAGGQKAPVIIKTRGHRLEGIWHSGSPMSGILNLIRGLYICVPRNSVQAAGFYNTILQSDDAALMVEVLNGYRKKEPLPDNIGEYTLPLGVPEILREGRDITLVTYGACCEIALDAAALLETVGIDVEIIDIRTLMPFDLNPMIAASIRKTSRVLFLDEDCAGGATAYMM
;
A
#
# COMPACT_ATOMS: atom_id res chain seq x y z
N ALA A 1 -9.87 14.66 1.76
CA ALA A 1 -9.77 13.68 0.67
C ALA A 1 -10.14 14.35 -0.65
N ILE A 2 -9.43 14.04 -1.70
CA ILE A 2 -9.69 14.51 -3.06
C ILE A 2 -9.50 13.35 -4.05
N GLY A 3 -10.23 13.35 -5.15
CA GLY A 3 -10.13 12.34 -6.19
C GLY A 3 -11.37 12.28 -7.07
N GLU A 4 -11.33 11.42 -8.08
CA GLU A 4 -12.47 11.17 -8.94
C GLU A 4 -13.56 10.43 -8.18
N ASP A 5 -14.79 10.95 -8.18
CA ASP A 5 -15.96 10.38 -7.53
C ASP A 5 -15.83 10.13 -6.01
N VAL A 6 -14.82 10.70 -5.37
CA VAL A 6 -14.55 10.56 -3.92
C VAL A 6 -15.66 11.18 -3.06
N GLY A 7 -16.29 12.24 -3.56
CA GLY A 7 -17.26 13.05 -2.83
C GLY A 7 -18.62 12.37 -2.65
N LYS A 8 -19.59 12.74 -3.51
CA LYS A 8 -20.98 12.32 -3.34
C LYS A 8 -21.19 10.82 -3.42
N ILE A 9 -20.52 10.16 -4.34
CA ILE A 9 -20.61 8.70 -4.54
C ILE A 9 -19.80 7.95 -3.49
N GLY A 10 -18.69 8.54 -3.02
CA GLY A 10 -17.78 7.91 -2.06
C GLY A 10 -16.78 6.95 -2.71
N ASP A 11 -16.36 7.26 -3.91
CA ASP A 11 -15.58 6.51 -4.89
C ASP A 11 -16.33 5.29 -5.53
N VAL A 12 -15.77 4.75 -6.60
CA VAL A 12 -16.37 3.64 -7.38
C VAL A 12 -16.49 2.32 -6.58
N ASN A 13 -15.74 2.15 -5.51
CA ASN A 13 -15.81 1.01 -4.60
C ASN A 13 -16.34 1.40 -3.21
N GLN A 14 -16.78 2.67 -3.06
CA GLN A 14 -17.41 3.22 -1.87
C GLN A 14 -16.52 3.26 -0.61
N GLY A 15 -15.20 3.34 -0.78
CA GLY A 15 -14.26 3.46 0.32
C GLY A 15 -14.39 4.79 1.09
N PHE A 16 -14.99 5.83 0.48
CA PHE A 16 -15.30 7.12 1.11
C PHE A 16 -16.80 7.35 1.32
N ALA A 17 -17.64 6.31 1.16
CA ALA A 17 -19.09 6.46 1.25
C ALA A 17 -19.52 7.16 2.53
N GLY A 18 -20.38 8.18 2.39
CA GLY A 18 -20.92 8.96 3.49
C GLY A 18 -19.99 10.02 4.08
N LEU A 19 -18.69 10.03 3.75
CA LEU A 19 -17.74 10.98 4.33
C LEU A 19 -18.01 12.43 3.91
N GLN A 20 -18.41 12.67 2.65
CA GLN A 20 -18.77 14.02 2.22
C GLN A 20 -20.00 14.55 2.96
N ALA A 21 -21.02 13.72 3.18
CA ALA A 21 -22.19 14.09 3.95
C ALA A 21 -21.84 14.44 5.40
N LYS A 22 -20.88 13.72 6.00
CA LYS A 22 -20.43 13.91 7.38
C LYS A 22 -19.51 15.12 7.55
N TYR A 23 -18.57 15.33 6.63
CA TYR A 23 -17.48 16.31 6.81
C TYR A 23 -17.54 17.51 5.86
N GLY A 24 -18.47 17.49 4.91
CA GLY A 24 -18.68 18.55 3.94
C GLY A 24 -17.83 18.47 2.67
N PRO A 25 -18.26 19.15 1.59
CA PRO A 25 -17.65 19.05 0.27
C PRO A 25 -16.25 19.68 0.18
N LEU A 26 -15.87 20.56 1.12
CA LEU A 26 -14.52 21.12 1.17
C LEU A 26 -13.49 20.14 1.76
N ARG A 27 -13.95 19.15 2.52
CA ARG A 27 -13.06 18.14 3.12
C ARG A 27 -13.04 16.84 2.34
N VAL A 28 -14.09 16.55 1.57
CA VAL A 28 -14.18 15.36 0.72
C VAL A 28 -14.71 15.84 -0.63
N THR A 29 -13.80 16.02 -1.58
CA THR A 29 -14.04 16.79 -2.80
C THR A 29 -13.82 15.94 -4.04
N ASP A 30 -14.79 15.97 -4.95
CA ASP A 30 -14.62 15.42 -6.29
C ASP A 30 -13.66 16.27 -7.12
N THR A 31 -12.89 15.61 -7.96
CA THR A 31 -12.04 16.23 -8.98
C THR A 31 -12.48 15.77 -10.38
N GLY A 32 -11.91 16.38 -11.41
CA GLY A 32 -11.98 15.80 -12.75
C GLY A 32 -11.10 14.55 -12.90
N ILE A 33 -11.33 13.80 -13.98
CA ILE A 33 -10.61 12.57 -14.32
C ILE A 33 -9.23 12.95 -14.90
N ARG A 34 -8.26 13.16 -14.02
CA ARG A 34 -6.86 13.39 -14.41
C ARG A 34 -5.95 13.26 -13.19
N GLU A 35 -5.24 12.17 -13.09
CA GLU A 35 -4.40 11.80 -11.95
C GLU A 35 -3.26 12.80 -11.72
N THR A 36 -2.68 13.32 -12.79
CA THR A 36 -1.66 14.40 -12.71
C THR A 36 -2.22 15.64 -12.01
N THR A 37 -3.47 16.02 -12.30
CA THR A 37 -4.12 17.18 -11.68
C THR A 37 -4.46 16.89 -10.22
N ILE A 38 -4.97 15.71 -9.92
CA ILE A 38 -5.27 15.27 -8.54
C ILE A 38 -4.00 15.37 -7.69
N MET A 39 -2.89 14.84 -8.19
CA MET A 39 -1.62 14.86 -7.47
C MET A 39 -1.05 16.27 -7.33
N GLY A 40 -1.12 17.10 -8.38
CA GLY A 40 -0.68 18.50 -8.31
C GLY A 40 -1.47 19.30 -7.28
N GLN A 41 -2.78 19.11 -7.21
CA GLN A 41 -3.62 19.72 -6.18
C GLN A 41 -3.23 19.24 -4.78
N ALA A 42 -3.03 17.93 -4.59
CA ALA A 42 -2.63 17.37 -3.31
C ALA A 42 -1.29 17.93 -2.83
N ILE A 43 -0.29 18.03 -3.71
CA ILE A 43 1.01 18.63 -3.39
C ILE A 43 0.82 20.08 -2.96
N GLY A 44 0.05 20.86 -3.72
CA GLY A 44 -0.24 22.26 -3.38
C GLY A 44 -0.96 22.41 -2.03
N MET A 45 -1.94 21.55 -1.74
CA MET A 45 -2.64 21.52 -0.46
C MET A 45 -1.68 21.18 0.70
N ALA A 46 -0.80 20.21 0.50
CA ALA A 46 0.18 19.80 1.51
C ALA A 46 1.20 20.92 1.80
N LEU A 47 1.68 21.61 0.77
CA LEU A 47 2.56 22.78 0.91
C LEU A 47 1.88 23.94 1.67
N ARG A 48 0.55 23.98 1.69
CA ARG A 48 -0.23 24.96 2.47
C ARG A 48 -0.58 24.43 3.86
N GLY A 49 -0.01 23.32 4.30
CA GLY A 49 -0.16 22.79 5.67
C GLY A 49 -1.32 21.81 5.87
N LEU A 50 -1.97 21.38 4.79
CA LEU A 50 -2.98 20.33 4.88
C LEU A 50 -2.33 18.94 4.81
N ARG A 51 -3.09 17.90 5.20
CA ARG A 51 -2.71 16.49 5.05
C ARG A 51 -3.70 15.80 4.11
N PRO A 52 -3.53 15.95 2.79
CA PRO A 52 -4.47 15.40 1.83
C PRO A 52 -4.31 13.89 1.68
N ILE A 53 -5.46 13.22 1.54
CA ILE A 53 -5.55 11.88 0.98
C ILE A 53 -6.02 12.07 -0.47
N ALA A 54 -5.14 11.79 -1.42
CA ALA A 54 -5.39 11.89 -2.85
C ALA A 54 -5.66 10.51 -3.42
N GLU A 55 -6.85 10.30 -3.95
CA GLU A 55 -7.19 9.01 -4.54
C GLU A 55 -6.85 8.96 -6.03
N ILE A 56 -6.14 7.92 -6.42
CA ILE A 56 -6.04 7.40 -7.77
C ILE A 56 -6.86 6.11 -7.78
N GLN A 57 -7.91 6.04 -8.59
CA GLN A 57 -8.93 4.98 -8.48
C GLN A 57 -8.35 3.56 -8.55
N TYR A 58 -7.40 3.33 -9.46
CA TYR A 58 -6.72 2.05 -9.63
C TYR A 58 -5.22 2.24 -9.80
N LEU A 59 -4.44 1.29 -9.32
CA LEU A 59 -2.98 1.35 -9.37
C LEU A 59 -2.42 1.48 -10.79
N ASP A 60 -3.10 0.93 -11.81
CA ASP A 60 -2.75 1.11 -13.22
C ASP A 60 -2.70 2.57 -13.63
N TYR A 61 -3.59 3.40 -13.09
CA TYR A 61 -3.69 4.82 -13.44
C TYR A 61 -2.62 5.66 -12.74
N PHE A 62 -1.90 5.08 -11.78
CA PHE A 62 -0.75 5.73 -11.16
C PHE A 62 0.27 6.20 -12.20
N LEU A 63 0.38 5.49 -13.32
CA LEU A 63 1.28 5.84 -14.42
C LEU A 63 0.98 7.22 -15.02
N TYR A 64 -0.27 7.69 -15.00
CA TYR A 64 -0.64 9.02 -15.50
C TYR A 64 -0.10 10.17 -14.62
N ALA A 65 0.27 9.87 -13.38
CA ALA A 65 0.83 10.84 -12.45
C ALA A 65 2.28 10.52 -12.05
N LEU A 66 2.90 9.52 -12.68
CA LEU A 66 4.21 9.00 -12.29
C LEU A 66 5.28 10.10 -12.21
N GLN A 67 5.35 10.99 -13.21
CA GLN A 67 6.33 12.06 -13.25
C GLN A 67 6.18 13.03 -12.07
N ILE A 68 4.97 13.54 -11.85
CA ILE A 68 4.72 14.51 -10.78
C ILE A 68 4.90 13.89 -9.39
N ILE A 69 4.60 12.60 -9.25
CA ILE A 69 4.83 11.88 -8.00
C ILE A 69 6.33 11.67 -7.77
N SER A 70 7.07 11.26 -8.79
CA SER A 70 8.51 11.02 -8.68
C SER A 70 9.30 12.31 -8.46
N ASP A 71 9.03 13.32 -9.29
CA ASP A 71 9.85 14.53 -9.38
C ASP A 71 9.41 15.60 -8.38
N ASP A 72 8.10 15.91 -8.35
CA ASP A 72 7.60 17.01 -7.53
C ASP A 72 7.26 16.60 -6.09
N LEU A 73 6.77 15.38 -5.87
CA LEU A 73 6.39 14.92 -4.53
C LEU A 73 7.55 14.22 -3.82
N ALA A 74 8.03 13.11 -4.37
CA ALA A 74 8.99 12.24 -3.70
C ALA A 74 10.35 12.93 -3.47
N CYS A 75 10.80 13.75 -4.44
CA CYS A 75 12.07 14.47 -4.34
C CYS A 75 11.99 15.80 -3.60
N LEU A 76 10.79 16.29 -3.26
CA LEU A 76 10.60 17.65 -2.73
C LEU A 76 11.46 17.92 -1.50
N ARG A 77 11.39 17.05 -0.51
CA ARG A 77 12.10 17.20 0.76
C ARG A 77 13.61 17.19 0.57
N TRP A 78 14.10 16.31 -0.30
CA TRP A 78 15.52 16.23 -0.63
C TRP A 78 15.98 17.47 -1.42
N ARG A 79 15.27 17.89 -2.47
CA ARG A 79 15.61 19.07 -3.29
C ARG A 79 15.67 20.36 -2.49
N THR A 80 14.83 20.45 -1.45
CA THR A 80 14.74 21.66 -0.61
C THR A 80 15.58 21.55 0.67
N ALA A 81 16.44 20.55 0.78
CA ALA A 81 17.24 20.28 1.98
C ALA A 81 16.40 20.26 3.28
N GLY A 82 15.19 19.67 3.21
CA GLY A 82 14.23 19.60 4.31
C GLY A 82 13.38 20.85 4.52
N GLY A 83 13.56 21.90 3.69
CA GLY A 83 12.84 23.18 3.83
C GLY A 83 11.33 23.09 3.47
N GLN A 84 10.93 22.10 2.67
CA GLN A 84 9.52 21.87 2.33
C GLN A 84 9.13 20.43 2.62
N LYS A 85 7.87 20.26 3.03
CA LYS A 85 7.26 18.97 3.31
C LYS A 85 5.90 18.89 2.61
N ALA A 86 5.59 17.76 2.03
CA ALA A 86 4.29 17.50 1.42
C ALA A 86 3.76 16.14 1.88
N PRO A 87 3.17 16.03 3.09
CA PRO A 87 2.65 14.78 3.64
C PRO A 87 1.34 14.36 2.93
N VAL A 88 1.47 13.97 1.69
CA VAL A 88 0.37 13.45 0.86
C VAL A 88 0.27 11.94 1.05
N ILE A 89 -0.92 11.44 1.32
CA ILE A 89 -1.22 10.01 1.21
C ILE A 89 -1.88 9.79 -0.15
N ILE A 90 -1.20 9.04 -1.01
CA ILE A 90 -1.77 8.56 -2.26
C ILE A 90 -2.50 7.27 -1.96
N LYS A 91 -3.82 7.29 -2.02
CA LYS A 91 -4.65 6.11 -1.86
C LYS A 91 -4.97 5.54 -3.22
N THR A 92 -4.76 4.26 -3.41
CA THR A 92 -5.15 3.56 -4.63
C THR A 92 -5.56 2.12 -4.33
N ARG A 93 -6.17 1.47 -5.29
CA ARG A 93 -6.55 0.06 -5.22
C ARG A 93 -5.83 -0.73 -6.28
N GLY A 94 -5.33 -1.88 -5.87
CA GLY A 94 -4.61 -2.80 -6.74
C GLY A 94 -4.52 -4.16 -6.10
N HIS A 95 -3.53 -4.94 -6.51
CA HIS A 95 -3.25 -6.27 -5.96
C HIS A 95 -4.50 -7.15 -5.96
N ARG A 96 -5.08 -7.32 -7.15
CA ARG A 96 -6.39 -7.92 -7.35
C ARG A 96 -6.34 -9.39 -7.76
N LEU A 97 -5.20 -9.86 -8.25
CA LEU A 97 -5.00 -11.22 -8.76
C LEU A 97 -5.85 -11.54 -10.02
N GLU A 98 -6.12 -10.54 -10.83
CA GLU A 98 -6.88 -10.64 -12.07
C GLU A 98 -6.21 -9.80 -13.15
N GLY A 99 -5.96 -10.26 -14.30
CA GLY A 99 -5.49 -9.55 -15.49
C GLY A 99 -4.87 -8.15 -15.34
N ILE A 100 -4.65 -7.47 -16.45
CA ILE A 100 -3.94 -6.17 -16.44
C ILE A 100 -4.86 -4.94 -16.47
N TRP A 101 -6.12 -5.07 -16.88
CA TRP A 101 -7.05 -3.95 -16.98
C TRP A 101 -7.78 -3.69 -15.65
N HIS A 102 -7.58 -2.52 -15.07
CA HIS A 102 -8.09 -2.13 -13.75
C HIS A 102 -7.65 -3.03 -12.58
N SER A 103 -6.60 -3.80 -12.78
CA SER A 103 -6.17 -4.78 -11.78
C SER A 103 -4.66 -5.04 -11.81
N GLY A 104 -3.94 -4.33 -12.67
CA GLY A 104 -2.48 -4.43 -12.74
C GLY A 104 -1.81 -3.97 -11.46
N SER A 105 -0.65 -4.52 -11.19
CA SER A 105 0.18 -4.18 -10.04
C SER A 105 1.60 -3.81 -10.49
N PRO A 106 1.81 -2.65 -11.14
CA PRO A 106 3.11 -2.26 -11.69
C PRO A 106 4.12 -1.86 -10.60
N MET A 107 4.25 -2.69 -9.55
CA MET A 107 5.06 -2.40 -8.37
C MET A 107 6.54 -2.28 -8.70
N SER A 108 7.06 -3.10 -9.62
CA SER A 108 8.45 -3.00 -10.05
C SER A 108 8.77 -1.64 -10.67
N GLY A 109 7.88 -1.13 -11.51
CA GLY A 109 8.01 0.21 -12.10
C GLY A 109 8.00 1.29 -11.02
N ILE A 110 7.07 1.22 -10.08
CA ILE A 110 6.95 2.16 -8.98
C ILE A 110 8.21 2.15 -8.11
N LEU A 111 8.67 0.99 -7.67
CA LEU A 111 9.86 0.84 -6.83
C LEU A 111 11.15 1.33 -7.50
N ASN A 112 11.27 1.14 -8.81
CA ASN A 112 12.47 1.56 -9.54
C ASN A 112 12.48 3.05 -9.91
N LEU A 113 11.31 3.65 -10.17
CA LEU A 113 11.18 5.00 -10.67
C LEU A 113 10.91 6.05 -9.59
N ILE A 114 10.36 5.65 -8.44
CA ILE A 114 10.01 6.57 -7.36
C ILE A 114 10.85 6.26 -6.12
N ARG A 115 11.56 7.28 -5.63
CA ARG A 115 12.35 7.19 -4.42
C ARG A 115 11.99 8.36 -3.51
N GLY A 116 11.65 8.05 -2.25
CA GLY A 116 11.27 9.06 -1.27
C GLY A 116 9.80 9.02 -0.86
N LEU A 117 9.09 7.92 -1.14
CA LEU A 117 7.77 7.62 -0.60
C LEU A 117 7.83 6.40 0.32
N TYR A 118 6.97 6.37 1.32
CA TYR A 118 6.60 5.09 1.92
C TYR A 118 5.66 4.34 0.96
N ILE A 119 5.81 3.03 0.85
CA ILE A 119 4.95 2.17 0.03
C ILE A 119 4.39 1.06 0.90
N CYS A 120 3.09 1.16 1.20
CA CYS A 120 2.36 0.22 2.04
C CYS A 120 1.36 -0.57 1.19
N VAL A 121 1.32 -1.88 1.38
CA VAL A 121 0.35 -2.78 0.74
C VAL A 121 -0.31 -3.64 1.81
N PRO A 122 -1.23 -3.07 2.59
CA PRO A 122 -1.93 -3.80 3.64
C PRO A 122 -2.76 -4.94 3.04
N ARG A 123 -2.70 -6.14 3.65
CA ARG A 123 -3.50 -7.29 3.20
C ARG A 123 -4.98 -7.18 3.57
N ASN A 124 -5.32 -6.30 4.55
CA ASN A 124 -6.68 -6.16 5.05
C ASN A 124 -6.95 -4.73 5.58
N SER A 125 -8.22 -4.46 5.93
CA SER A 125 -8.68 -3.13 6.36
C SER A 125 -8.10 -2.71 7.72
N VAL A 126 -7.84 -3.65 8.61
CA VAL A 126 -7.23 -3.37 9.93
C VAL A 126 -5.79 -2.89 9.76
N GLN A 127 -5.00 -3.58 8.93
CA GLN A 127 -3.65 -3.12 8.60
C GLN A 127 -3.67 -1.76 7.89
N ALA A 128 -4.61 -1.56 6.95
CA ALA A 128 -4.76 -0.28 6.27
C ALA A 128 -4.99 0.86 7.28
N ALA A 129 -5.92 0.70 8.21
CA ALA A 129 -6.17 1.69 9.26
C ALA A 129 -4.92 1.98 10.10
N GLY A 130 -4.19 0.93 10.50
CA GLY A 130 -2.94 1.09 11.26
C GLY A 130 -1.88 1.88 10.49
N PHE A 131 -1.72 1.64 9.20
CA PHE A 131 -0.79 2.42 8.36
C PHE A 131 -1.28 3.84 8.12
N TYR A 132 -2.58 4.06 7.88
CA TYR A 132 -3.10 5.43 7.79
C TYR A 132 -2.80 6.24 9.06
N ASN A 133 -3.03 5.66 10.23
CA ASN A 133 -2.74 6.33 11.50
C ASN A 133 -1.24 6.62 11.66
N THR A 134 -0.37 5.70 11.27
CA THR A 134 1.09 5.91 11.30
C THR A 134 1.52 7.03 10.35
N ILE A 135 1.04 6.99 9.09
CA ILE A 135 1.45 7.95 8.06
C ILE A 135 0.89 9.34 8.34
N LEU A 136 -0.33 9.45 8.88
CA LEU A 136 -0.92 10.74 9.27
C LEU A 136 -0.12 11.46 10.37
N GLN A 137 0.72 10.75 11.11
CA GLN A 137 1.64 11.32 12.08
C GLN A 137 3.02 11.65 11.47
N SER A 138 3.29 11.22 10.22
CA SER A 138 4.54 11.48 9.50
C SER A 138 4.46 12.76 8.69
N ASP A 139 5.62 13.34 8.40
CA ASP A 139 5.78 14.47 7.47
C ASP A 139 6.16 14.04 6.05
N ASP A 140 6.30 12.74 5.81
CA ASP A 140 6.67 12.18 4.52
C ASP A 140 5.44 11.71 3.74
N ALA A 141 5.57 11.70 2.43
CA ALA A 141 4.51 11.23 1.56
C ALA A 141 4.50 9.69 1.49
N ALA A 142 3.32 9.13 1.23
CA ALA A 142 3.13 7.68 1.16
C ALA A 142 2.20 7.26 0.03
N LEU A 143 2.46 6.08 -0.54
CA LEU A 143 1.55 5.32 -1.38
C LEU A 143 0.92 4.21 -0.55
N MET A 144 -0.40 4.19 -0.50
CA MET A 144 -1.20 3.15 0.12
C MET A 144 -1.93 2.37 -0.97
N VAL A 145 -1.53 1.12 -1.18
CA VAL A 145 -2.16 0.22 -2.15
C VAL A 145 -3.09 -0.72 -1.41
N GLU A 146 -4.37 -0.43 -1.43
CA GLU A 146 -5.38 -1.27 -0.79
C GLU A 146 -5.76 -2.43 -1.69
N VAL A 147 -5.87 -3.63 -1.10
CA VAL A 147 -6.29 -4.84 -1.82
C VAL A 147 -7.75 -4.69 -2.25
N LEU A 148 -8.00 -4.64 -3.56
CA LEU A 148 -9.32 -4.33 -4.10
C LEU A 148 -10.39 -5.34 -3.63
N ASN A 149 -10.08 -6.63 -3.64
CA ASN A 149 -11.02 -7.67 -3.20
C ASN A 149 -11.28 -7.65 -1.68
N GLY A 150 -10.45 -6.94 -0.92
CA GLY A 150 -10.63 -6.73 0.52
C GLY A 150 -11.83 -5.87 0.89
N TYR A 151 -12.29 -4.97 0.00
CA TYR A 151 -13.40 -4.05 0.27
C TYR A 151 -14.74 -4.73 0.60
N ARG A 152 -14.90 -5.99 0.24
CA ARG A 152 -16.12 -6.76 0.49
C ARG A 152 -16.01 -7.72 1.66
N LYS A 153 -14.83 -7.79 2.30
CA LYS A 153 -14.58 -8.66 3.43
C LYS A 153 -14.98 -7.99 4.73
N LYS A 154 -15.54 -8.76 5.63
CA LYS A 154 -15.84 -8.32 6.99
C LYS A 154 -14.73 -8.81 7.91
N GLU A 155 -14.21 -7.92 8.71
CA GLU A 155 -13.11 -8.19 9.64
C GLU A 155 -13.48 -7.69 11.04
N PRO A 156 -13.04 -8.36 12.11
CA PRO A 156 -13.14 -7.81 13.44
C PRO A 156 -12.25 -6.57 13.55
N LEU A 157 -12.82 -5.47 14.03
CA LEU A 157 -12.07 -4.24 14.26
C LEU A 157 -11.54 -4.21 15.70
N PRO A 158 -10.30 -3.77 15.93
CA PRO A 158 -9.82 -3.45 17.26
C PRO A 158 -10.64 -2.30 17.88
N ASP A 159 -10.87 -2.36 19.19
CA ASP A 159 -11.62 -1.32 19.91
C ASP A 159 -10.96 0.06 19.79
N ASN A 160 -9.63 0.07 19.63
CA ASN A 160 -8.82 1.29 19.48
C ASN A 160 -8.46 1.62 18.02
N ILE A 161 -9.27 1.25 17.05
CA ILE A 161 -8.94 1.41 15.61
C ILE A 161 -8.48 2.81 15.23
N GLY A 162 -8.99 3.84 15.91
CA GLY A 162 -8.60 5.24 15.67
C GLY A 162 -7.20 5.62 16.18
N GLU A 163 -6.62 4.80 17.06
CA GLU A 163 -5.30 5.01 17.65
C GLU A 163 -4.31 3.88 17.28
N TYR A 164 -4.86 2.79 16.70
CA TYR A 164 -4.07 1.64 16.28
C TYR A 164 -3.07 2.05 15.20
N THR A 165 -1.79 1.82 15.44
CA THR A 165 -0.71 2.12 14.50
C THR A 165 0.09 0.86 14.16
N LEU A 166 0.66 0.84 12.96
CA LEU A 166 1.59 -0.20 12.52
C LEU A 166 2.94 0.41 12.16
N PRO A 167 4.05 -0.19 12.61
CA PRO A 167 5.37 0.28 12.25
C PRO A 167 5.66 -0.02 10.77
N LEU A 168 6.27 0.96 10.09
CA LEU A 168 6.73 0.80 8.71
C LEU A 168 8.01 -0.06 8.67
N GLY A 169 8.13 -0.90 7.65
CA GLY A 169 9.31 -1.76 7.46
C GLY A 169 9.43 -2.92 8.45
N VAL A 170 8.35 -3.26 9.14
CA VAL A 170 8.31 -4.40 10.07
C VAL A 170 7.37 -5.47 9.52
N PRO A 171 7.90 -6.58 8.99
CA PRO A 171 7.09 -7.71 8.52
C PRO A 171 6.30 -8.39 9.63
N GLU A 172 5.38 -9.27 9.24
CA GLU A 172 4.58 -10.10 10.15
C GLU A 172 4.67 -11.57 9.74
N ILE A 173 4.94 -12.46 10.69
CA ILE A 173 4.85 -13.91 10.47
C ILE A 173 3.36 -14.29 10.57
N LEU A 174 2.78 -14.70 9.45
CA LEU A 174 1.39 -15.17 9.38
C LEU A 174 1.26 -16.62 9.78
N ARG A 175 2.27 -17.42 9.51
CA ARG A 175 2.36 -18.83 9.82
C ARG A 175 3.81 -19.18 10.09
N GLU A 176 4.05 -19.81 11.23
CA GLU A 176 5.36 -20.42 11.51
C GLU A 176 5.57 -21.68 10.66
N GLY A 177 6.82 -21.95 10.29
CA GLY A 177 7.19 -23.14 9.52
C GLY A 177 8.69 -23.42 9.58
N ARG A 178 9.11 -24.59 9.02
CA ARG A 178 10.50 -25.06 9.16
C ARG A 178 11.16 -25.48 7.85
N ASP A 179 10.39 -25.74 6.80
CA ASP A 179 10.92 -26.34 5.57
C ASP A 179 11.23 -25.31 4.49
N ILE A 180 10.42 -24.25 4.40
CA ILE A 180 10.57 -23.17 3.42
C ILE A 180 9.99 -21.87 3.97
N THR A 181 10.67 -20.76 3.68
CA THR A 181 10.16 -19.41 3.90
C THR A 181 9.45 -18.91 2.64
N LEU A 182 8.18 -18.52 2.76
CA LEU A 182 7.45 -17.84 1.69
C LEU A 182 7.24 -16.38 2.10
N VAL A 183 7.79 -15.47 1.30
CA VAL A 183 7.71 -14.02 1.52
C VAL A 183 6.74 -13.42 0.51
N THR A 184 5.75 -12.70 0.98
CA THR A 184 4.72 -12.11 0.12
C THR A 184 4.09 -10.89 0.77
N TYR A 185 3.05 -10.32 0.15
CA TYR A 185 2.30 -9.16 0.65
C TYR A 185 0.91 -9.06 0.01
N GLY A 186 0.07 -8.19 0.56
CA GLY A 186 -1.23 -7.85 0.01
C GLY A 186 -2.13 -9.07 -0.22
N ALA A 187 -2.75 -9.18 -1.39
CA ALA A 187 -3.69 -10.25 -1.73
C ALA A 187 -3.04 -11.63 -1.81
N CYS A 188 -1.74 -11.71 -2.12
CA CYS A 188 -1.04 -12.97 -2.19
C CYS A 188 -0.90 -13.68 -0.83
N CYS A 189 -1.08 -12.96 0.29
CA CYS A 189 -1.04 -13.56 1.63
C CYS A 189 -2.08 -14.66 1.82
N GLU A 190 -3.31 -14.46 1.33
CA GLU A 190 -4.37 -15.49 1.44
C GLU A 190 -4.03 -16.71 0.61
N ILE A 191 -3.60 -16.51 -0.63
CA ILE A 191 -3.20 -17.61 -1.52
C ILE A 191 -2.05 -18.39 -0.90
N ALA A 192 -1.09 -17.71 -0.27
CA ALA A 192 0.02 -18.34 0.42
C ALA A 192 -0.45 -19.20 1.61
N LEU A 193 -1.41 -18.70 2.39
CA LEU A 193 -2.01 -19.45 3.52
C LEU A 193 -2.76 -20.70 3.04
N ASP A 194 -3.57 -20.56 1.97
CA ASP A 194 -4.29 -21.69 1.38
C ASP A 194 -3.32 -22.75 0.83
N ALA A 195 -2.28 -22.29 0.12
CA ALA A 195 -1.24 -23.18 -0.40
C ALA A 195 -0.47 -23.91 0.72
N ALA A 196 -0.15 -23.21 1.82
CA ALA A 196 0.53 -23.81 2.96
C ALA A 196 -0.34 -24.89 3.63
N ALA A 197 -1.66 -24.68 3.73
CA ALA A 197 -2.56 -25.71 4.25
C ALA A 197 -2.57 -26.98 3.38
N LEU A 198 -2.51 -26.81 2.06
CA LEU A 198 -2.39 -27.96 1.14
C LEU A 198 -1.02 -28.66 1.26
N LEU A 199 0.06 -27.89 1.35
CA LEU A 199 1.42 -28.42 1.49
C LEU A 199 1.62 -29.20 2.80
N GLU A 200 0.96 -28.79 3.87
CA GLU A 200 0.97 -29.51 5.16
C GLU A 200 0.44 -30.95 5.00
N THR A 201 -0.54 -31.18 4.13
CA THR A 201 -1.10 -32.52 3.89
C THR A 201 -0.09 -33.49 3.28
N VAL A 202 0.98 -32.99 2.67
CA VAL A 202 2.09 -33.77 2.11
C VAL A 202 3.39 -33.62 2.93
N GLY A 203 3.29 -33.07 4.13
CA GLY A 203 4.37 -33.00 5.10
C GLY A 203 5.37 -31.87 4.87
N ILE A 204 4.98 -30.82 4.14
CA ILE A 204 5.81 -29.61 3.93
C ILE A 204 5.29 -28.50 4.86
N ASP A 205 6.18 -28.00 5.72
CA ASP A 205 5.88 -26.97 6.73
C ASP A 205 6.39 -25.60 6.29
N VAL A 206 5.47 -24.74 5.84
CA VAL A 206 5.78 -23.44 5.22
C VAL A 206 5.67 -22.32 6.25
N GLU A 207 6.74 -21.52 6.40
CA GLU A 207 6.69 -20.24 7.09
C GLU A 207 6.25 -19.15 6.13
N ILE A 208 5.24 -18.36 6.50
CA ILE A 208 4.72 -17.28 5.66
C ILE A 208 4.98 -15.94 6.33
N ILE A 209 5.65 -15.05 5.60
CA ILE A 209 5.96 -13.69 6.02
C ILE A 209 5.23 -12.69 5.12
N ASP A 210 4.35 -11.87 5.73
CA ASP A 210 3.75 -10.69 5.11
C ASP A 210 4.67 -9.48 5.32
N ILE A 211 5.25 -8.94 4.26
CA ILE A 211 6.14 -7.78 4.37
C ILE A 211 5.41 -6.48 4.65
N ARG A 212 4.12 -6.39 4.34
CA ARG A 212 3.23 -5.24 4.59
C ARG A 212 3.66 -3.92 3.96
N THR A 213 4.96 -3.63 3.90
CA THR A 213 5.54 -2.44 3.30
C THR A 213 6.67 -2.83 2.35
N LEU A 214 6.66 -2.25 1.15
CA LEU A 214 7.74 -2.41 0.19
C LEU A 214 8.84 -1.36 0.40
N MET A 215 8.46 -0.17 0.90
CA MET A 215 9.40 0.89 1.22
C MET A 215 8.94 1.61 2.51
N PRO A 216 9.68 1.51 3.60
CA PRO A 216 10.91 0.72 3.78
C PRO A 216 10.64 -0.79 3.80
N PHE A 217 11.68 -1.55 3.43
CA PHE A 217 11.64 -3.02 3.40
C PHE A 217 12.42 -3.59 4.59
N ASP A 218 11.85 -4.59 5.27
CA ASP A 218 12.44 -5.42 6.33
C ASP A 218 13.52 -4.74 7.20
N LEU A 219 13.17 -3.64 7.86
CA LEU A 219 14.06 -2.93 8.79
C LEU A 219 14.41 -3.76 10.04
N ASN A 220 13.59 -4.75 10.33
CA ASN A 220 13.82 -5.74 11.38
C ASN A 220 14.10 -7.09 10.69
N PRO A 221 15.35 -7.52 10.48
CA PRO A 221 15.79 -8.56 9.55
C PRO A 221 15.14 -9.93 9.79
N MET A 222 13.81 -9.94 9.77
CA MET A 222 12.95 -11.09 10.00
C MET A 222 13.07 -12.10 8.88
N ILE A 223 13.10 -11.63 7.63
CA ILE A 223 13.24 -12.48 6.44
C ILE A 223 14.57 -13.25 6.51
N ALA A 224 15.67 -12.55 6.78
CA ALA A 224 16.98 -13.18 6.90
C ALA A 224 17.03 -14.20 8.05
N ALA A 225 16.35 -13.95 9.18
CA ALA A 225 16.25 -14.89 10.28
C ALA A 225 15.46 -16.15 9.90
N SER A 226 14.36 -15.99 9.18
CA SER A 226 13.55 -17.10 8.66
C SER A 226 14.33 -17.94 7.66
N ILE A 227 15.03 -17.32 6.71
CA ILE A 227 15.84 -18.04 5.72
C ILE A 227 16.96 -18.86 6.38
N ARG A 228 17.59 -18.34 7.45
CA ARG A 228 18.57 -19.12 8.21
C ARG A 228 17.96 -20.38 8.85
N LYS A 229 16.69 -20.31 9.25
CA LYS A 229 15.94 -21.44 9.82
C LYS A 229 15.57 -22.49 8.78
N THR A 230 15.03 -22.04 7.64
CA THR A 230 14.45 -22.92 6.62
C THR A 230 15.42 -23.32 5.51
N SER A 231 16.48 -22.53 5.28
CA SER A 231 17.47 -22.67 4.19
C SER A 231 16.86 -22.62 2.77
N ARG A 232 15.60 -22.24 2.64
CA ARG A 232 14.89 -22.13 1.35
C ARG A 232 13.96 -20.93 1.40
N VAL A 233 13.87 -20.17 0.30
CA VAL A 233 12.98 -19.03 0.20
C VAL A 233 12.26 -19.00 -1.13
N LEU A 234 10.99 -18.61 -1.10
CA LEU A 234 10.17 -18.27 -2.24
C LEU A 234 9.62 -16.85 -2.03
N PHE A 235 9.88 -15.97 -2.99
CA PHE A 235 9.23 -14.66 -3.05
C PHE A 235 8.05 -14.75 -4.01
N LEU A 236 6.85 -14.41 -3.53
CA LEU A 236 5.60 -14.51 -4.28
C LEU A 236 5.00 -13.12 -4.49
N ASP A 237 4.64 -12.82 -5.72
CA ASP A 237 3.96 -11.60 -6.13
C ASP A 237 3.00 -11.90 -7.30
N GLU A 238 2.04 -11.02 -7.53
CA GLU A 238 1.14 -11.10 -8.70
C GLU A 238 1.68 -10.36 -9.94
N ASP A 239 2.71 -9.53 -9.79
CA ASP A 239 3.31 -8.75 -10.88
C ASP A 239 4.04 -9.65 -11.88
N CYS A 240 4.45 -9.07 -12.99
CA CYS A 240 5.26 -9.78 -13.99
C CYS A 240 6.58 -10.27 -13.40
N ALA A 241 7.21 -11.23 -14.08
CA ALA A 241 8.51 -11.77 -13.68
C ALA A 241 9.54 -10.65 -13.47
N GLY A 242 10.19 -10.65 -12.33
CA GLY A 242 11.12 -9.59 -11.92
C GLY A 242 10.43 -8.35 -11.32
N GLY A 243 9.15 -8.45 -10.99
CA GLY A 243 8.37 -7.41 -10.29
C GLY A 243 8.93 -7.01 -8.94
N ALA A 244 8.09 -6.77 -7.95
CA ALA A 244 8.54 -6.45 -6.59
C ALA A 244 9.40 -7.55 -5.97
N THR A 245 9.26 -8.79 -6.42
CA THR A 245 10.11 -9.92 -5.98
C THR A 245 11.59 -9.69 -6.26
N ALA A 246 11.96 -9.08 -7.39
CA ALA A 246 13.36 -8.76 -7.68
C ALA A 246 13.93 -7.69 -6.72
N TYR A 247 13.09 -6.80 -6.22
CA TYR A 247 13.46 -5.82 -5.20
C TYR A 247 13.67 -6.47 -3.83
N MET A 248 12.89 -7.50 -3.51
CA MET A 248 12.97 -8.21 -2.22
C MET A 248 14.20 -9.13 -2.13
N MET A 249 14.71 -9.62 -3.26
CA MET A 249 15.89 -10.50 -3.36
C MET A 249 17.20 -9.75 -3.20
#